data_b4dfacbb10e09474a43833403b3f1739
#
_entry.id   b4dfacbb10e09474a43833403b3f1739
#
_cell.length_a   1.000
_cell.length_b   1.000
_cell.length_c   1.000
_cell.angle_alpha   90.00
_cell.angle_beta   90.00
_cell.angle_gamma   90.00
#
_symmetry.space_group_name_H-M   'P 1'
#
loop_
_entity.id
_entity.type
_entity.pdbx_description
1 polymer ?
#
loop_
_entity_poly.entity_id
_entity_poly.type
_entity_poly.pdbx_seq_one_letter_code
_entity_poly.pdbx_strand_id
1 'polypeptide(L)'
;MQSTMPWTIYKNSLMCSHTELPTNNKVAAFDLDGTLIITKSGKRFAKNTNDWKLFHSTEVFKTLKTLHDDGYTLVIISNQLGISKGKVDTADIQTKVNDIVEYLQLPIIVMLAVNDDHMRKPRIGAWEYLEYLIATPINMSESFYCGDAAGRANDFAATDYKFALNLGITFKTPEELFLGHPIYHVDEWEFDPRKLISVSIKQEYLSPISKEIIILVGPPASGKSSLAKWCCFEYVSISQDELGTLNKCKKACIKAINTGSSVIIDNTNRNAKIRAVWIEIARNHNIPVKCIVMQIDKPLCMHINKYRSIYGDKKIPAVAIHCYYKAFEPPTMDEGFSEISYRPFEINRDQMDAQTIKRIGSFL
;
A
#
# COMPACT_ATOMS: atom_id res chain seq x y z
N MET A 1 7.80 -34.57 25.78
CA MET A 1 7.35 -34.43 24.36
C MET A 1 7.17 -32.96 24.14
N GLN A 2 7.99 -32.31 23.30
CA GLN A 2 7.77 -30.93 22.92
C GLN A 2 6.44 -30.86 22.17
N SER A 3 5.47 -30.16 22.72
CA SER A 3 4.20 -29.87 22.06
C SER A 3 4.50 -28.84 20.98
N THR A 4 4.77 -29.30 19.77
CA THR A 4 4.92 -28.39 18.62
C THR A 4 3.56 -27.74 18.34
N MET A 5 3.49 -26.42 18.40
CA MET A 5 2.28 -25.68 18.03
C MET A 5 1.91 -26.00 16.58
N PRO A 6 0.62 -26.28 16.29
CA PRO A 6 0.21 -26.55 14.91
C PRO A 6 0.31 -25.27 14.06
N TRP A 7 0.92 -25.37 12.91
CA TRP A 7 1.03 -24.27 11.95
C TRP A 7 0.06 -24.47 10.78
N THR A 8 -0.69 -23.43 10.46
CA THR A 8 -1.55 -23.35 9.28
C THR A 8 -1.08 -22.23 8.35
N ILE A 9 -1.39 -22.35 7.07
CA ILE A 9 -1.05 -21.31 6.08
C ILE A 9 -2.34 -20.85 5.43
N TYR A 10 -2.66 -19.57 5.62
CA TYR A 10 -3.83 -18.95 5.01
C TYR A 10 -3.44 -18.19 3.74
N LYS A 11 -4.12 -18.50 2.63
CA LYS A 11 -3.91 -17.88 1.29
C LYS A 11 -2.43 -17.81 0.84
N ASN A 12 -1.62 -18.80 1.23
CA ASN A 12 -0.18 -18.85 0.95
C ASN A 12 0.62 -17.60 1.42
N SER A 13 0.08 -16.80 2.32
CA SER A 13 0.63 -15.50 2.71
C SER A 13 0.72 -15.25 4.20
N LEU A 14 -0.13 -15.89 4.99
CA LEU A 14 -0.13 -15.77 6.43
C LEU A 14 0.07 -17.14 7.06
N MET A 15 1.18 -17.31 7.77
CA MET A 15 1.39 -18.47 8.65
C MET A 15 0.76 -18.15 10.02
N CYS A 16 -0.09 -19.03 10.50
CA CYS A 16 -0.77 -18.87 11.77
C CYS A 16 -0.57 -20.09 12.66
N SER A 17 -0.36 -19.86 13.95
CA SER A 17 -0.28 -20.88 14.98
C SER A 17 -0.96 -20.43 16.27
N HIS A 18 -1.69 -21.32 16.90
CA HIS A 18 -2.31 -21.11 18.22
C HIS A 18 -2.54 -22.45 18.91
N THR A 19 -2.50 -22.47 20.23
CA THR A 19 -2.83 -23.65 21.04
C THR A 19 -4.31 -23.73 21.31
N GLU A 20 -4.94 -22.60 21.56
CA GLU A 20 -6.37 -22.45 21.87
C GLU A 20 -6.95 -21.23 21.17
N LEU A 21 -8.22 -21.29 20.81
CA LEU A 21 -8.94 -20.11 20.31
C LEU A 21 -9.41 -19.27 21.51
N PRO A 22 -9.22 -17.95 21.45
CA PRO A 22 -9.57 -17.07 22.56
C PRO A 22 -11.09 -16.91 22.66
N THR A 23 -11.57 -16.77 23.89
CA THR A 23 -12.96 -16.40 24.19
C THR A 23 -13.13 -14.90 24.45
N ASN A 24 -12.02 -14.18 24.66
CA ASN A 24 -12.00 -12.76 24.97
C ASN A 24 -11.85 -11.92 23.69
N ASN A 25 -12.54 -10.77 23.68
CA ASN A 25 -12.55 -9.86 22.54
C ASN A 25 -11.67 -8.60 22.71
N LYS A 26 -10.96 -8.46 23.85
CA LYS A 26 -9.92 -7.44 24.02
C LYS A 26 -8.60 -8.01 23.52
N VAL A 27 -7.95 -7.32 22.58
CA VAL A 27 -6.73 -7.80 21.95
C VAL A 27 -5.54 -6.93 22.30
N ALA A 28 -4.50 -7.55 22.85
CA ALA A 28 -3.18 -6.97 22.96
C ALA A 28 -2.29 -7.60 21.89
N ALA A 29 -2.03 -6.87 20.81
CA ALA A 29 -1.26 -7.35 19.68
C ALA A 29 0.14 -6.72 19.66
N PHE A 30 1.13 -7.51 19.22
CA PHE A 30 2.55 -7.16 19.29
C PHE A 30 3.25 -7.49 17.98
N ASP A 31 4.21 -6.65 17.55
CA ASP A 31 5.27 -7.15 16.70
C ASP A 31 6.21 -8.10 17.48
N LEU A 32 7.04 -8.83 16.77
CA LEU A 32 7.98 -9.79 17.36
C LEU A 32 9.38 -9.20 17.50
N ASP A 33 10.04 -8.95 16.35
CA ASP A 33 11.45 -8.58 16.28
C ASP A 33 11.63 -7.07 16.55
N GLY A 34 12.34 -6.70 17.61
CA GLY A 34 12.48 -5.32 18.10
C GLY A 34 11.43 -4.93 19.15
N THR A 35 10.40 -5.75 19.34
CA THR A 35 9.28 -5.48 20.27
C THR A 35 9.27 -6.46 21.44
N LEU A 36 8.93 -7.72 21.23
CA LEU A 36 8.97 -8.75 22.26
C LEU A 36 10.37 -9.31 22.45
N ILE A 37 11.12 -9.44 21.37
CA ILE A 37 12.47 -9.98 21.36
C ILE A 37 13.45 -9.05 20.64
N ILE A 38 14.72 -9.19 21.04
CA ILE A 38 15.88 -8.62 20.34
C ILE A 38 16.93 -9.73 20.14
N THR A 39 17.89 -9.51 19.25
CA THR A 39 18.97 -10.47 19.02
C THR A 39 19.93 -10.51 20.22
N LYS A 40 20.36 -11.71 20.65
CA LYS A 40 21.44 -11.87 21.65
C LYS A 40 22.76 -11.31 21.14
N SER A 41 23.00 -11.45 19.84
CA SER A 41 24.23 -11.02 19.17
C SER A 41 24.35 -9.50 19.01
N GLY A 42 23.30 -8.72 19.28
CA GLY A 42 23.23 -7.28 19.01
C GLY A 42 23.21 -6.91 17.50
N LYS A 43 23.14 -7.89 16.60
CA LYS A 43 22.99 -7.65 15.16
C LYS A 43 21.53 -7.35 14.84
N ARG A 44 21.29 -6.60 13.77
CA ARG A 44 19.95 -6.28 13.29
C ARG A 44 19.11 -7.52 12.95
N PHE A 45 19.72 -8.56 12.40
CA PHE A 45 19.07 -9.82 12.06
C PHE A 45 19.69 -10.97 12.85
N ALA A 46 18.84 -11.88 13.31
CA ALA A 46 19.27 -13.08 14.02
C ALA A 46 20.21 -13.92 13.16
N LYS A 47 21.26 -14.50 13.77
CA LYS A 47 22.22 -15.38 13.09
C LYS A 47 21.71 -16.80 12.91
N ASN A 48 20.85 -17.24 13.83
CA ASN A 48 20.25 -18.58 13.89
C ASN A 48 18.98 -18.55 14.75
N THR A 49 18.30 -19.67 14.89
CA THR A 49 17.05 -19.82 15.64
C THR A 49 17.17 -19.46 17.11
N ASN A 50 18.35 -19.59 17.71
CA ASN A 50 18.63 -19.34 19.15
C ASN A 50 19.13 -17.90 19.43
N ASP A 51 19.34 -17.08 18.39
CA ASP A 51 19.86 -15.71 18.54
C ASP A 51 18.76 -14.71 18.91
N TRP A 52 18.03 -15.00 20.00
CA TRP A 52 17.01 -14.11 20.53
C TRP A 52 17.03 -14.08 22.07
N LYS A 53 16.59 -12.98 22.63
CA LYS A 53 16.24 -12.80 24.03
C LYS A 53 15.08 -11.82 24.12
N LEU A 54 14.31 -11.83 25.20
CA LEU A 54 13.27 -10.84 25.41
C LEU A 54 13.86 -9.42 25.38
N PHE A 55 13.12 -8.46 24.85
CA PHE A 55 13.49 -7.02 24.80
C PHE A 55 13.91 -6.52 26.19
N HIS A 56 13.10 -6.82 27.20
CA HIS A 56 13.42 -6.65 28.62
C HIS A 56 12.79 -7.80 29.39
N SER A 57 13.62 -8.77 29.83
CA SER A 57 13.14 -10.09 30.26
C SER A 57 12.05 -10.03 31.34
N THR A 58 12.29 -9.27 32.40
CA THR A 58 11.38 -9.16 33.55
C THR A 58 10.08 -8.42 33.15
N GLU A 59 10.20 -7.28 32.49
CA GLU A 59 9.06 -6.40 32.21
C GLU A 59 8.17 -6.94 31.11
N VAL A 60 8.74 -7.52 30.04
CA VAL A 60 7.96 -8.16 28.97
C VAL A 60 7.12 -9.30 29.54
N PHE A 61 7.75 -10.21 30.31
CA PHE A 61 7.02 -11.35 30.90
C PHE A 61 5.91 -10.89 31.86
N LYS A 62 6.24 -9.97 32.77
CA LYS A 62 5.27 -9.42 33.74
C LYS A 62 4.09 -8.75 33.04
N THR A 63 4.37 -7.90 32.04
CA THR A 63 3.32 -7.18 31.32
C THR A 63 2.42 -8.13 30.53
N LEU A 64 2.98 -9.10 29.79
CA LEU A 64 2.19 -10.09 29.06
C LEU A 64 1.32 -10.92 29.98
N LYS A 65 1.86 -11.34 31.14
CA LYS A 65 1.09 -12.08 32.15
C LYS A 65 -0.05 -11.24 32.71
N THR A 66 0.21 -9.98 33.09
CA THR A 66 -0.83 -9.05 33.56
C THR A 66 -1.93 -8.86 32.52
N LEU A 67 -1.58 -8.60 31.27
CA LEU A 67 -2.55 -8.45 30.18
C LEU A 67 -3.42 -9.72 30.00
N HIS A 68 -2.79 -10.90 30.07
CA HIS A 68 -3.54 -12.16 30.02
C HIS A 68 -4.51 -12.31 31.20
N ASP A 69 -4.04 -12.05 32.43
CA ASP A 69 -4.84 -12.11 33.66
C ASP A 69 -6.00 -11.08 33.63
N ASP A 70 -5.80 -9.92 32.97
CA ASP A 70 -6.81 -8.88 32.75
C ASP A 70 -7.79 -9.22 31.58
N GLY A 71 -7.68 -10.41 31.01
CA GLY A 71 -8.58 -10.92 29.98
C GLY A 71 -8.27 -10.45 28.56
N TYR A 72 -7.04 -10.03 28.25
CA TYR A 72 -6.62 -9.78 26.89
C TYR A 72 -6.26 -11.07 26.17
N THR A 73 -6.69 -11.17 24.91
CA THR A 73 -6.13 -12.11 23.94
C THR A 73 -4.77 -11.60 23.48
N LEU A 74 -3.71 -12.38 23.73
CA LEU A 74 -2.36 -12.03 23.30
C LEU A 74 -2.11 -12.51 21.88
N VAL A 75 -1.65 -11.61 21.01
CA VAL A 75 -1.43 -11.89 19.58
C VAL A 75 -0.08 -11.35 19.14
N ILE A 76 0.69 -12.16 18.41
CA ILE A 76 1.89 -11.70 17.69
C ILE A 76 1.53 -11.55 16.21
N ILE A 77 1.72 -10.35 15.63
CA ILE A 77 1.56 -10.09 14.20
C ILE A 77 2.88 -9.53 13.67
N SER A 78 3.65 -10.35 12.95
CA SER A 78 4.99 -9.99 12.49
C SER A 78 5.17 -10.10 10.99
N ASN A 79 5.97 -9.19 10.43
CA ASN A 79 6.31 -9.11 9.01
C ASN A 79 7.56 -9.96 8.69
N GLN A 80 7.40 -11.15 8.12
CA GLN A 80 8.47 -12.12 7.85
C GLN A 80 8.73 -12.33 6.33
N LEU A 81 8.90 -11.23 5.58
CA LEU A 81 9.15 -11.25 4.13
C LEU A 81 10.42 -12.02 3.72
N GLY A 82 11.33 -12.25 4.66
CA GLY A 82 12.55 -13.05 4.45
C GLY A 82 12.25 -14.46 3.97
N ILE A 83 11.13 -15.03 4.37
CA ILE A 83 10.69 -16.39 4.01
C ILE A 83 10.41 -16.47 2.50
N SER A 84 9.52 -15.65 1.97
CA SER A 84 9.19 -15.69 0.53
C SER A 84 10.35 -15.27 -0.38
N LYS A 85 11.34 -14.56 0.17
CA LYS A 85 12.57 -14.20 -0.55
C LYS A 85 13.67 -15.27 -0.46
N GLY A 86 13.39 -16.41 0.19
CA GLY A 86 14.37 -17.49 0.38
C GLY A 86 15.58 -17.10 1.23
N LYS A 87 15.47 -16.06 2.06
CA LYS A 87 16.56 -15.60 2.94
C LYS A 87 16.53 -16.26 4.31
N VAL A 88 15.37 -16.77 4.70
CA VAL A 88 15.13 -17.43 5.98
C VAL A 88 14.30 -18.67 5.71
N ASP A 89 14.69 -19.79 6.31
CA ASP A 89 13.93 -21.03 6.21
C ASP A 89 12.65 -20.96 7.05
N THR A 90 11.57 -21.52 6.54
CA THR A 90 10.28 -21.56 7.23
C THR A 90 10.37 -22.35 8.54
N ALA A 91 11.07 -23.50 8.53
CA ALA A 91 11.23 -24.33 9.72
C ALA A 91 12.03 -23.62 10.83
N ASP A 92 13.03 -22.81 10.44
CA ASP A 92 13.83 -22.03 11.38
C ASP A 92 12.97 -20.98 12.11
N ILE A 93 12.10 -20.28 11.37
CA ILE A 93 11.17 -19.30 11.98
C ILE A 93 10.15 -20.00 12.86
N GLN A 94 9.59 -21.11 12.44
CA GLN A 94 8.65 -21.90 13.26
C GLN A 94 9.31 -22.37 14.55
N THR A 95 10.52 -22.91 14.48
CA THR A 95 11.29 -23.32 15.65
C THR A 95 11.54 -22.16 16.60
N LYS A 96 12.04 -21.04 16.08
CA LYS A 96 12.29 -19.82 16.87
C LYS A 96 11.02 -19.35 17.60
N VAL A 97 9.90 -19.30 16.90
CA VAL A 97 8.63 -18.82 17.47
C VAL A 97 8.07 -19.80 18.49
N ASN A 98 8.15 -21.11 18.22
CA ASN A 98 7.73 -22.14 19.17
C ASN A 98 8.54 -22.04 20.49
N ASP A 99 9.87 -21.88 20.39
CA ASP A 99 10.75 -21.70 21.56
C ASP A 99 10.38 -20.45 22.37
N ILE A 100 10.00 -19.35 21.71
CA ILE A 100 9.58 -18.10 22.36
C ILE A 100 8.25 -18.30 23.10
N VAL A 101 7.25 -18.89 22.45
CA VAL A 101 5.93 -19.12 23.06
C VAL A 101 6.03 -20.13 24.20
N GLU A 102 6.83 -21.20 24.04
CA GLU A 102 7.12 -22.16 25.11
C GLU A 102 7.82 -21.48 26.30
N TYR A 103 8.78 -20.58 26.06
CA TYR A 103 9.45 -19.81 27.10
C TYR A 103 8.48 -18.91 27.89
N LEU A 104 7.52 -18.28 27.18
CA LEU A 104 6.55 -17.36 27.81
C LEU A 104 5.46 -18.09 28.59
N GLN A 105 5.18 -19.36 28.31
CA GLN A 105 4.14 -20.17 28.98
C GLN A 105 2.77 -19.50 29.03
N LEU A 106 2.40 -18.74 27.98
CA LEU A 106 1.15 -18.02 27.84
C LEU A 106 0.44 -18.45 26.54
N PRO A 107 -0.90 -18.46 26.49
CA PRO A 107 -1.63 -18.71 25.27
C PRO A 107 -1.49 -17.51 24.33
N ILE A 108 -0.75 -17.65 23.25
CA ILE A 108 -0.47 -16.59 22.27
C ILE A 108 -0.85 -17.08 20.88
N ILE A 109 -1.63 -16.27 20.17
CA ILE A 109 -1.85 -16.47 18.73
C ILE A 109 -0.68 -15.84 17.98
N VAL A 110 -0.10 -16.57 17.05
CA VAL A 110 1.01 -16.08 16.23
C VAL A 110 0.58 -16.00 14.77
N MET A 111 0.86 -14.85 14.15
CA MET A 111 0.57 -14.55 12.75
C MET A 111 1.80 -13.95 12.08
N LEU A 112 2.34 -14.63 11.08
CA LEU A 112 3.54 -14.25 10.34
C LEU A 112 3.17 -13.95 8.89
N ALA A 113 3.23 -12.68 8.48
CA ALA A 113 3.01 -12.28 7.09
C ALA A 113 4.27 -12.53 6.27
N VAL A 114 4.23 -13.49 5.36
CA VAL A 114 5.41 -13.96 4.63
C VAL A 114 5.57 -13.31 3.25
N ASN A 115 4.51 -12.69 2.71
CA ASN A 115 4.51 -12.01 1.41
C ASN A 115 4.32 -10.49 1.53
N ASP A 116 4.59 -9.76 0.44
CA ASP A 116 4.29 -8.32 0.35
C ASP A 116 2.91 -8.09 -0.27
N ASP A 117 1.88 -8.55 0.44
CA ASP A 117 0.49 -8.48 0.03
C ASP A 117 -0.42 -7.92 1.14
N HIS A 118 -1.72 -8.15 1.05
CA HIS A 118 -2.72 -7.67 2.01
C HIS A 118 -2.46 -8.06 3.46
N MET A 119 -1.79 -9.22 3.72
CA MET A 119 -1.54 -9.70 5.08
C MET A 119 -0.42 -8.95 5.81
N ARG A 120 0.46 -8.28 5.05
CA ARG A 120 1.64 -7.61 5.60
C ARG A 120 1.31 -6.22 6.16
N LYS A 121 1.70 -5.92 7.41
CA LYS A 121 1.64 -4.57 8.00
C LYS A 121 2.34 -3.53 7.11
N PRO A 122 1.78 -2.32 6.94
CA PRO A 122 0.69 -1.72 7.70
C PRO A 122 -0.72 -2.11 7.23
N ARG A 123 -0.89 -2.96 6.22
CA ARG A 123 -2.19 -3.44 5.75
C ARG A 123 -2.82 -4.38 6.79
N ILE A 124 -4.15 -4.38 6.86
CA ILE A 124 -4.90 -4.97 7.97
C ILE A 124 -5.31 -6.44 7.77
N GLY A 125 -4.88 -7.10 6.69
CA GLY A 125 -5.33 -8.46 6.36
C GLY A 125 -5.08 -9.51 7.45
N ALA A 126 -3.96 -9.41 8.18
CA ALA A 126 -3.70 -10.31 9.31
C ALA A 126 -4.71 -10.08 10.46
N TRP A 127 -5.13 -8.82 10.69
CA TRP A 127 -6.16 -8.51 11.68
C TRP A 127 -7.56 -8.97 11.23
N GLU A 128 -7.92 -8.81 9.96
CA GLU A 128 -9.16 -9.35 9.41
C GLU A 128 -9.23 -10.90 9.58
N TYR A 129 -8.08 -11.58 9.45
CA TYR A 129 -8.01 -13.01 9.73
C TYR A 129 -8.14 -13.33 11.22
N LEU A 130 -7.60 -12.48 12.11
CA LEU A 130 -7.80 -12.60 13.55
C LEU A 130 -9.28 -12.44 13.91
N GLU A 131 -9.98 -11.46 13.34
CA GLU A 131 -11.43 -11.27 13.52
C GLU A 131 -12.23 -12.51 13.09
N TYR A 132 -11.80 -13.19 12.03
CA TYR A 132 -12.40 -14.46 11.60
C TYR A 132 -12.16 -15.62 12.60
N LEU A 133 -10.98 -15.64 13.25
CA LEU A 133 -10.65 -16.68 14.25
C LEU A 133 -11.36 -16.46 15.59
N ILE A 134 -11.57 -15.21 15.99
CA ILE A 134 -12.25 -14.84 17.23
C ILE A 134 -13.76 -14.83 16.95
N ALA A 135 -14.51 -15.70 17.59
CA ALA A 135 -15.95 -15.86 17.35
C ALA A 135 -16.81 -14.63 17.74
N THR A 136 -16.25 -13.69 18.50
CA THR A 136 -16.92 -12.46 18.97
C THR A 136 -16.26 -11.23 18.35
N PRO A 137 -17.02 -10.14 18.04
CA PRO A 137 -16.42 -8.90 17.54
C PRO A 137 -15.35 -8.35 18.49
N ILE A 138 -14.20 -8.00 17.94
CA ILE A 138 -13.09 -7.43 18.71
C ILE A 138 -13.48 -6.05 19.24
N ASN A 139 -13.25 -5.81 20.52
CA ASN A 139 -13.42 -4.50 21.15
C ASN A 139 -12.25 -3.58 20.78
N MET A 140 -12.42 -2.82 19.71
CA MET A 140 -11.37 -1.94 19.17
C MET A 140 -10.95 -0.85 20.14
N SER A 141 -11.85 -0.34 20.99
CA SER A 141 -11.55 0.74 21.94
C SER A 141 -10.66 0.31 23.11
N GLU A 142 -10.71 -0.98 23.48
CA GLU A 142 -9.86 -1.55 24.52
C GLU A 142 -8.64 -2.29 23.95
N SER A 143 -8.61 -2.53 22.63
CA SER A 143 -7.50 -3.20 21.97
C SER A 143 -6.38 -2.25 21.60
N PHE A 144 -5.15 -2.76 21.53
CA PHE A 144 -3.99 -1.97 21.12
C PHE A 144 -2.97 -2.80 20.35
N TYR A 145 -2.09 -2.09 19.64
CA TYR A 145 -0.94 -2.68 18.97
C TYR A 145 0.35 -2.09 19.52
N CYS A 146 1.34 -2.95 19.84
CA CYS A 146 2.66 -2.56 20.30
C CYS A 146 3.71 -2.97 19.27
N GLY A 147 4.58 -2.03 18.86
CA GLY A 147 5.64 -2.30 17.89
C GLY A 147 6.75 -1.25 17.87
N ASP A 148 7.95 -1.65 17.41
CA ASP A 148 9.14 -0.79 17.34
C ASP A 148 9.17 0.09 16.09
N ALA A 149 8.48 -0.30 15.01
CA ALA A 149 8.40 0.47 13.77
C ALA A 149 7.39 1.62 13.89
N ALA A 150 7.73 2.62 14.72
CA ALA A 150 6.89 3.76 15.09
C ALA A 150 7.07 5.00 14.18
N GLY A 151 8.12 5.05 13.34
CA GLY A 151 8.43 6.19 12.49
C GLY A 151 9.26 7.28 13.17
N ARG A 152 9.93 6.96 14.28
CA ARG A 152 10.93 7.82 14.92
C ARG A 152 12.16 7.97 14.00
N ALA A 153 12.97 8.98 14.19
CA ALA A 153 14.15 9.27 13.35
C ALA A 153 15.11 8.07 13.20
N ASN A 154 15.22 7.21 14.21
CA ASN A 154 16.09 6.04 14.20
C ASN A 154 15.37 4.74 13.87
N ASP A 155 14.04 4.76 13.66
CA ASP A 155 13.29 3.57 13.33
C ASP A 155 13.49 3.18 11.87
N PHE A 156 13.49 1.87 11.64
CA PHE A 156 13.61 1.34 10.28
C PHE A 156 12.41 1.71 9.39
N ALA A 157 11.24 1.82 9.99
CA ALA A 157 9.97 2.05 9.30
C ALA A 157 8.92 2.61 10.29
N ALA A 158 7.72 2.85 9.77
CA ALA A 158 6.56 3.23 10.58
C ALA A 158 5.41 2.23 10.40
N THR A 159 5.72 0.98 10.07
CA THR A 159 4.71 0.00 9.68
C THR A 159 3.77 -0.40 10.82
N ASP A 160 4.26 -0.40 12.04
CA ASP A 160 3.48 -0.78 13.22
C ASP A 160 2.52 0.34 13.63
N TYR A 161 3.01 1.57 13.69
CA TYR A 161 2.15 2.70 13.98
C TYR A 161 1.07 2.89 12.90
N LYS A 162 1.46 2.82 11.63
CA LYS A 162 0.52 2.90 10.49
C LYS A 162 -0.49 1.76 10.49
N PHE A 163 -0.12 0.58 10.97
CA PHE A 163 -1.05 -0.54 11.14
C PHE A 163 -2.13 -0.23 12.18
N ALA A 164 -1.72 0.27 13.36
CA ALA A 164 -2.67 0.70 14.39
C ALA A 164 -3.59 1.84 13.89
N LEU A 165 -3.04 2.81 13.14
CA LEU A 165 -3.83 3.88 12.52
C LEU A 165 -4.87 3.36 11.51
N ASN A 166 -4.49 2.39 10.68
CA ASN A 166 -5.40 1.76 9.72
C ASN A 166 -6.54 0.98 10.40
N LEU A 167 -6.28 0.44 11.60
CA LEU A 167 -7.27 -0.26 12.43
C LEU A 167 -8.13 0.71 13.26
N GLY A 168 -7.61 1.89 13.59
CA GLY A 168 -8.23 2.82 14.52
C GLY A 168 -8.09 2.39 15.98
N ILE A 169 -7.04 1.66 16.34
CA ILE A 169 -6.72 1.22 17.70
C ILE A 169 -5.53 2.00 18.28
N THR A 170 -5.37 1.93 19.60
CA THR A 170 -4.24 2.55 20.30
C THR A 170 -2.92 1.92 19.85
N PHE A 171 -1.91 2.77 19.58
CA PHE A 171 -0.53 2.33 19.35
C PHE A 171 0.32 2.57 20.60
N LYS A 172 1.27 1.67 20.85
CA LYS A 172 2.28 1.81 21.91
C LYS A 172 3.64 1.37 21.38
N THR A 173 4.70 2.06 21.79
CA THR A 173 6.07 1.56 21.59
C THR A 173 6.44 0.54 22.66
N PRO A 174 7.45 -0.33 22.44
CA PRO A 174 7.95 -1.24 23.47
C PRO A 174 8.42 -0.49 24.72
N GLU A 175 9.06 0.66 24.54
CA GLU A 175 9.55 1.48 25.64
C GLU A 175 8.40 2.08 26.48
N GLU A 176 7.30 2.51 25.82
CA GLU A 176 6.10 2.98 26.54
C GLU A 176 5.46 1.84 27.33
N LEU A 177 5.23 0.70 26.68
CA LEU A 177 4.47 -0.39 27.28
C LEU A 177 5.23 -1.12 28.39
N PHE A 178 6.51 -1.42 28.16
CA PHE A 178 7.30 -2.25 29.06
C PHE A 178 8.13 -1.45 30.05
N LEU A 179 8.53 -0.20 29.71
CA LEU A 179 9.45 0.60 30.53
C LEU A 179 8.80 1.88 31.07
N GLY A 180 7.56 2.16 30.74
CA GLY A 180 6.83 3.34 31.22
C GLY A 180 7.35 4.67 30.66
N HIS A 181 7.99 4.65 29.47
CA HIS A 181 8.43 5.88 28.81
C HIS A 181 7.23 6.74 28.37
N PRO A 182 7.42 8.05 28.14
CA PRO A 182 6.37 8.93 27.64
C PRO A 182 5.79 8.45 26.31
N ILE A 183 4.51 8.72 26.10
CA ILE A 183 3.79 8.36 24.86
C ILE A 183 4.44 9.07 23.66
N TYR A 184 4.72 8.32 22.62
CA TYR A 184 5.24 8.82 21.37
C TYR A 184 4.11 9.13 20.38
N HIS A 185 4.16 10.33 19.81
CA HIS A 185 3.23 10.76 18.78
C HIS A 185 3.98 11.17 17.51
N VAL A 186 3.37 10.91 16.36
CA VAL A 186 3.77 11.51 15.08
C VAL A 186 2.76 12.60 14.76
N ASP A 187 3.22 13.85 14.76
CA ASP A 187 2.35 15.00 14.53
C ASP A 187 1.87 15.05 13.07
N GLU A 188 2.75 14.78 12.12
CA GLU A 188 2.45 14.83 10.70
C GLU A 188 3.20 13.74 9.92
N TRP A 189 2.49 13.11 8.97
CA TRP A 189 3.07 12.19 7.98
C TRP A 189 3.42 12.95 6.70
N GLU A 190 4.59 12.72 6.11
CA GLU A 190 4.95 13.26 4.79
C GLU A 190 3.84 13.02 3.75
N PHE A 191 3.18 11.87 3.85
CA PHE A 191 2.00 11.51 3.06
C PHE A 191 0.99 10.78 3.94
N ASP A 192 -0.24 11.32 4.01
CA ASP A 192 -1.35 10.71 4.75
C ASP A 192 -2.48 10.33 3.80
N PRO A 193 -2.63 9.05 3.46
CA PRO A 193 -3.67 8.59 2.53
C PRO A 193 -5.09 8.80 3.05
N ARG A 194 -5.29 8.96 4.37
CA ARG A 194 -6.60 9.20 4.98
C ARG A 194 -7.20 10.53 4.54
N LYS A 195 -6.35 11.49 4.15
CA LYS A 195 -6.78 12.79 3.60
C LYS A 195 -7.42 12.65 2.21
N LEU A 196 -7.14 11.56 1.47
CA LEU A 196 -7.70 11.32 0.12
C LEU A 196 -9.19 11.04 0.12
N ILE A 197 -9.71 10.43 1.17
CA ILE A 197 -11.12 10.02 1.26
C ILE A 197 -12.06 11.17 1.68
N SER A 198 -11.52 12.32 2.08
CA SER A 198 -12.29 13.48 2.54
C SER A 198 -12.83 14.36 1.40
N VAL A 199 -12.32 14.20 0.17
CA VAL A 199 -12.68 15.04 -0.98
C VAL A 199 -13.53 14.23 -1.97
N SER A 200 -14.77 14.69 -2.24
CA SER A 200 -15.63 14.16 -3.30
C SER A 200 -15.81 15.25 -4.35
N ILE A 201 -15.37 14.99 -5.57
CA ILE A 201 -15.49 15.94 -6.69
C ILE A 201 -16.36 15.29 -7.76
N LYS A 202 -17.31 16.07 -8.34
CA LYS A 202 -18.12 15.63 -9.47
C LYS A 202 -17.24 15.53 -10.73
N GLN A 203 -17.21 14.36 -11.34
CA GLN A 203 -16.55 14.20 -12.64
C GLN A 203 -17.34 14.91 -13.74
N GLU A 204 -16.64 15.71 -14.54
CA GLU A 204 -17.17 16.30 -15.76
C GLU A 204 -16.89 15.39 -16.95
N TYR A 205 -17.91 15.12 -17.74
CA TYR A 205 -17.76 14.43 -19.02
C TYR A 205 -17.19 15.38 -20.07
N LEU A 206 -16.29 14.85 -20.89
CA LEU A 206 -15.69 15.57 -22.02
C LEU A 206 -16.24 14.96 -23.30
N SER A 207 -17.04 15.75 -24.03
CA SER A 207 -17.53 15.39 -25.36
C SER A 207 -16.90 16.29 -26.39
N PRO A 208 -16.47 15.75 -27.54
CA PRO A 208 -15.87 16.56 -28.59
C PRO A 208 -16.92 17.48 -29.25
N ILE A 209 -16.68 18.78 -29.27
CA ILE A 209 -17.51 19.75 -30.00
C ILE A 209 -17.22 19.67 -31.50
N SER A 210 -15.99 19.38 -31.85
CA SER A 210 -15.47 19.15 -33.18
C SER A 210 -14.39 18.09 -33.16
N LYS A 211 -13.98 17.58 -34.31
CA LYS A 211 -12.88 16.62 -34.37
C LYS A 211 -11.59 17.21 -33.80
N GLU A 212 -11.00 16.53 -32.80
CA GLU A 212 -9.81 17.00 -32.08
C GLU A 212 -8.95 15.85 -31.56
N ILE A 213 -7.71 16.15 -31.15
CA ILE A 213 -6.86 15.25 -30.37
C ILE A 213 -6.73 15.80 -28.95
N ILE A 214 -6.91 14.95 -27.92
CA ILE A 214 -6.53 15.23 -26.54
C ILE A 214 -5.25 14.45 -26.21
N ILE A 215 -4.24 15.12 -25.70
CA ILE A 215 -3.01 14.49 -25.20
C ILE A 215 -3.07 14.49 -23.67
N LEU A 216 -3.14 13.29 -23.06
CA LEU A 216 -3.02 13.15 -21.61
C LEU A 216 -1.54 13.19 -21.22
N VAL A 217 -1.22 13.99 -20.21
CA VAL A 217 0.14 14.12 -19.63
C VAL A 217 0.07 13.77 -18.17
N GLY A 218 0.91 12.81 -17.72
CA GLY A 218 0.94 12.42 -16.30
C GLY A 218 1.77 11.16 -16.06
N PRO A 219 2.22 10.94 -14.81
CA PRO A 219 2.98 9.74 -14.45
C PRO A 219 2.14 8.46 -14.56
N PRO A 220 2.76 7.28 -14.55
CA PRO A 220 2.04 6.05 -14.32
C PRO A 220 1.21 6.14 -13.01
N ALA A 221 0.04 5.51 -12.99
CA ALA A 221 -0.91 5.55 -11.86
C ALA A 221 -1.54 6.92 -11.53
N SER A 222 -1.49 7.90 -12.44
CA SER A 222 -2.12 9.22 -12.25
C SER A 222 -3.61 9.29 -12.63
N GLY A 223 -4.23 8.20 -13.04
CA GLY A 223 -5.66 8.18 -13.41
C GLY A 223 -5.96 8.48 -14.89
N LYS A 224 -4.95 8.64 -15.77
CA LYS A 224 -5.15 8.92 -17.21
C LYS A 224 -6.10 7.94 -17.89
N SER A 225 -5.83 6.65 -17.75
CA SER A 225 -6.69 5.60 -18.37
C SER A 225 -8.10 5.58 -17.80
N SER A 226 -8.27 5.95 -16.52
CA SER A 226 -9.58 6.13 -15.91
C SER A 226 -10.30 7.34 -16.52
N LEU A 227 -9.59 8.47 -16.68
CA LEU A 227 -10.14 9.66 -17.34
C LEU A 227 -10.56 9.35 -18.79
N ALA A 228 -9.68 8.70 -19.56
CA ALA A 228 -9.98 8.30 -20.94
C ALA A 228 -11.23 7.40 -21.02
N LYS A 229 -11.33 6.42 -20.13
CA LYS A 229 -12.43 5.45 -20.11
C LYS A 229 -13.77 6.05 -19.67
N TRP A 230 -13.76 6.89 -18.64
CA TRP A 230 -14.98 7.30 -17.94
C TRP A 230 -15.46 8.71 -18.29
N CYS A 231 -14.54 9.62 -18.65
CA CYS A 231 -14.87 11.00 -18.97
C CYS A 231 -14.79 11.31 -20.47
N CYS A 232 -14.04 10.52 -21.25
CA CYS A 232 -13.79 10.75 -22.67
C CYS A 232 -14.24 9.54 -23.53
N PHE A 233 -15.35 8.92 -23.18
CA PHE A 233 -15.80 7.68 -23.82
C PHE A 233 -16.19 7.84 -25.30
N GLU A 234 -16.43 9.08 -25.77
CA GLU A 234 -16.69 9.39 -27.20
C GLU A 234 -15.40 9.51 -28.02
N TYR A 235 -14.23 9.48 -27.39
CA TYR A 235 -12.94 9.52 -28.05
C TYR A 235 -12.40 8.12 -28.30
N VAL A 236 -11.73 7.93 -29.42
CA VAL A 236 -10.94 6.71 -29.67
C VAL A 236 -9.67 6.79 -28.80
N SER A 237 -9.55 5.90 -27.84
CA SER A 237 -8.37 5.85 -26.97
C SER A 237 -7.19 5.18 -27.67
N ILE A 238 -6.02 5.82 -27.63
CA ILE A 238 -4.75 5.35 -28.18
C ILE A 238 -3.75 5.19 -27.05
N SER A 239 -3.42 3.94 -26.72
CA SER A 239 -2.49 3.60 -25.66
C SER A 239 -1.33 2.74 -26.17
N GLN A 240 -0.10 3.08 -25.80
CA GLN A 240 1.05 2.24 -26.13
C GLN A 240 1.08 0.96 -25.30
N ASP A 241 0.48 0.95 -24.12
CA ASP A 241 0.32 -0.25 -23.30
C ASP A 241 -0.51 -1.32 -24.01
N GLU A 242 -1.51 -0.91 -24.79
CA GLU A 242 -2.39 -1.80 -25.58
C GLU A 242 -1.80 -2.13 -26.94
N LEU A 243 -1.28 -1.13 -27.67
CA LEU A 243 -0.84 -1.28 -29.05
C LEU A 243 0.64 -1.70 -29.18
N GLY A 244 1.41 -1.62 -28.09
CA GLY A 244 2.79 -2.07 -27.96
C GLY A 244 3.84 -1.07 -28.47
N THR A 245 3.67 -0.44 -29.63
CA THR A 245 4.69 0.46 -30.21
C THR A 245 4.13 1.82 -30.62
N LEU A 246 4.99 2.85 -30.55
CA LEU A 246 4.64 4.21 -31.00
C LEU A 246 4.15 4.23 -32.46
N ASN A 247 4.77 3.43 -33.34
CA ASN A 247 4.36 3.38 -34.76
C ASN A 247 2.95 2.81 -34.94
N LYS A 248 2.58 1.80 -34.16
CA LYS A 248 1.20 1.29 -34.17
C LYS A 248 0.21 2.33 -33.63
N CYS A 249 0.60 3.05 -32.57
CA CYS A 249 -0.22 4.13 -32.03
C CYS A 249 -0.44 5.25 -33.05
N LYS A 250 0.61 5.68 -33.78
CA LYS A 250 0.51 6.69 -34.86
C LYS A 250 -0.46 6.24 -35.96
N LYS A 251 -0.32 4.99 -36.44
CA LYS A 251 -1.21 4.44 -37.47
C LYS A 251 -2.66 4.38 -36.99
N ALA A 252 -2.93 3.95 -35.77
CA ALA A 252 -4.26 3.89 -35.18
C ALA A 252 -4.88 5.29 -35.01
N CYS A 253 -4.08 6.27 -34.57
CA CYS A 253 -4.49 7.66 -34.45
C CYS A 253 -4.91 8.25 -35.80
N ILE A 254 -4.08 8.13 -36.85
CA ILE A 254 -4.37 8.61 -38.18
C ILE A 254 -5.61 7.91 -38.76
N LYS A 255 -5.75 6.59 -38.56
CA LYS A 255 -6.93 5.86 -39.00
C LYS A 255 -8.21 6.41 -38.35
N ALA A 256 -8.21 6.61 -37.03
CA ALA A 256 -9.36 7.15 -36.31
C ALA A 256 -9.74 8.57 -36.79
N ILE A 257 -8.75 9.43 -36.97
CA ILE A 257 -8.99 10.78 -37.53
C ILE A 257 -9.61 10.72 -38.93
N ASN A 258 -9.08 9.87 -39.81
CA ASN A 258 -9.59 9.72 -41.18
C ASN A 258 -11.00 9.15 -41.26
N THR A 259 -11.42 8.36 -40.26
CA THR A 259 -12.80 7.89 -40.11
C THR A 259 -13.73 8.86 -39.37
N GLY A 260 -13.26 10.09 -39.09
CA GLY A 260 -14.08 11.15 -38.49
C GLY A 260 -14.12 11.19 -36.98
N SER A 261 -13.36 10.32 -36.30
CA SER A 261 -13.36 10.24 -34.82
C SER A 261 -12.38 11.23 -34.17
N SER A 262 -12.75 11.75 -33.02
CA SER A 262 -11.81 12.41 -32.11
C SER A 262 -10.95 11.38 -31.35
N VAL A 263 -9.75 11.75 -30.95
CA VAL A 263 -8.76 10.81 -30.38
C VAL A 263 -8.23 11.31 -29.04
N ILE A 264 -8.05 10.39 -28.09
CA ILE A 264 -7.36 10.66 -26.85
C ILE A 264 -6.08 9.80 -26.74
N ILE A 265 -4.94 10.44 -26.48
CA ILE A 265 -3.64 9.78 -26.37
C ILE A 265 -3.36 9.47 -24.90
N ASP A 266 -3.61 8.23 -24.52
CA ASP A 266 -3.40 7.72 -23.15
C ASP A 266 -1.99 7.14 -22.97
N ASN A 267 -0.99 8.04 -22.94
CA ASN A 267 0.39 7.74 -22.63
C ASN A 267 0.93 8.73 -21.60
N THR A 268 2.17 8.53 -21.11
CA THR A 268 2.76 9.45 -20.14
C THR A 268 3.07 10.83 -20.69
N ASN A 269 3.39 10.93 -21.99
CA ASN A 269 3.65 12.15 -22.76
C ASN A 269 4.51 13.21 -22.02
N ARG A 270 5.56 12.72 -21.32
CA ARG A 270 6.29 13.42 -20.26
C ARG A 270 7.11 14.62 -20.71
N ASN A 271 7.46 14.73 -22.00
CA ASN A 271 8.29 15.83 -22.50
C ASN A 271 7.81 16.32 -23.89
N ALA A 272 8.25 17.51 -24.27
CA ALA A 272 7.87 18.17 -25.52
C ALA A 272 8.17 17.30 -26.76
N LYS A 273 9.29 16.58 -26.79
CA LYS A 273 9.67 15.72 -27.91
C LYS A 273 8.63 14.60 -28.17
N ILE A 274 8.09 13.99 -27.11
CA ILE A 274 7.07 12.95 -27.24
C ILE A 274 5.74 13.58 -27.68
N ARG A 275 5.36 14.74 -27.14
CA ARG A 275 4.11 15.44 -27.47
C ARG A 275 4.13 15.98 -28.91
N ALA A 276 5.27 16.44 -29.41
CA ALA A 276 5.43 16.92 -30.77
C ALA A 276 4.97 15.94 -31.84
N VAL A 277 5.09 14.64 -31.59
CA VAL A 277 4.63 13.57 -32.49
C VAL A 277 3.12 13.67 -32.76
N TRP A 278 2.33 13.91 -31.74
CA TRP A 278 0.87 13.99 -31.81
C TRP A 278 0.39 15.35 -32.34
N ILE A 279 1.10 16.41 -31.96
CA ILE A 279 0.88 17.79 -32.44
C ILE A 279 1.11 17.86 -33.95
N GLU A 280 2.16 17.20 -34.46
CA GLU A 280 2.44 17.13 -35.90
C GLU A 280 1.31 16.38 -36.66
N ILE A 281 0.78 15.28 -36.10
CA ILE A 281 -0.36 14.56 -36.68
C ILE A 281 -1.58 15.48 -36.73
N ALA A 282 -1.89 16.20 -35.66
CA ALA A 282 -3.02 17.14 -35.62
C ALA A 282 -2.87 18.23 -36.64
N ARG A 283 -1.69 18.84 -36.78
CA ARG A 283 -1.36 19.89 -37.76
C ARG A 283 -1.57 19.40 -39.21
N ASN A 284 -1.07 18.20 -39.51
CA ASN A 284 -1.19 17.61 -40.87
C ASN A 284 -2.64 17.30 -41.26
N HIS A 285 -3.56 17.19 -40.28
CA HIS A 285 -4.99 16.94 -40.52
C HIS A 285 -5.87 18.19 -40.28
N ASN A 286 -5.25 19.35 -39.99
CA ASN A 286 -5.96 20.61 -39.70
C ASN A 286 -6.98 20.48 -38.56
N ILE A 287 -6.65 19.76 -37.50
CA ILE A 287 -7.50 19.60 -36.31
C ILE A 287 -6.82 20.16 -35.06
N PRO A 288 -7.60 20.70 -34.11
CA PRO A 288 -7.06 21.20 -32.86
C PRO A 288 -6.47 20.08 -32.00
N VAL A 289 -5.47 20.41 -31.20
CA VAL A 289 -4.89 19.52 -30.20
C VAL A 289 -4.93 20.17 -28.82
N LYS A 290 -5.56 19.49 -27.86
CA LYS A 290 -5.66 19.90 -26.46
C LYS A 290 -4.73 19.05 -25.59
N CYS A 291 -4.34 19.59 -24.44
CA CYS A 291 -3.54 18.89 -23.45
C CYS A 291 -4.28 18.85 -22.10
N ILE A 292 -4.33 17.68 -21.48
CA ILE A 292 -4.80 17.53 -20.10
C ILE A 292 -3.67 16.99 -19.24
N VAL A 293 -3.24 17.79 -18.27
CA VAL A 293 -2.16 17.45 -17.33
C VAL A 293 -2.78 16.91 -16.03
N MET A 294 -2.45 15.68 -15.69
CA MET A 294 -2.86 15.07 -14.44
C MET A 294 -2.00 15.61 -13.28
N GLN A 295 -2.62 16.36 -12.38
CA GLN A 295 -1.97 16.92 -11.20
C GLN A 295 -1.95 15.88 -10.08
N ILE A 296 -0.82 15.23 -9.93
CA ILE A 296 -0.57 14.25 -8.88
C ILE A 296 0.87 14.40 -8.40
N ASP A 297 1.08 14.48 -7.10
CA ASP A 297 2.42 14.47 -6.54
C ASP A 297 3.03 13.05 -6.51
N LYS A 298 4.33 12.99 -6.31
CA LYS A 298 5.06 11.73 -6.34
C LYS A 298 4.68 10.79 -5.19
N PRO A 299 4.51 11.24 -3.93
CA PRO A 299 4.06 10.38 -2.84
C PRO A 299 2.71 9.73 -3.11
N LEU A 300 1.72 10.50 -3.57
CA LEU A 300 0.40 9.98 -3.94
C LEU A 300 0.49 9.00 -5.11
N CYS A 301 1.25 9.33 -6.14
CA CYS A 301 1.47 8.45 -7.29
C CYS A 301 2.06 7.09 -6.86
N MET A 302 3.07 7.10 -5.97
CA MET A 302 3.67 5.89 -5.41
C MET A 302 2.67 5.08 -4.59
N HIS A 303 1.82 5.76 -3.81
CA HIS A 303 0.77 5.12 -3.02
C HIS A 303 -0.27 4.42 -3.91
N ILE A 304 -0.80 5.09 -4.91
CA ILE A 304 -1.76 4.49 -5.87
C ILE A 304 -1.12 3.33 -6.64
N ASN A 305 0.15 3.46 -7.03
CA ASN A 305 0.88 2.36 -7.65
C ASN A 305 1.03 1.14 -6.71
N LYS A 306 1.31 1.39 -5.43
CA LYS A 306 1.38 0.35 -4.41
C LYS A 306 0.02 -0.32 -4.21
N TYR A 307 -1.07 0.46 -4.12
CA TYR A 307 -2.43 -0.05 -4.08
C TYR A 307 -2.70 -1.01 -5.25
N ARG A 308 -2.42 -0.58 -6.49
CA ARG A 308 -2.61 -1.39 -7.70
C ARG A 308 -1.77 -2.65 -7.72
N SER A 309 -0.58 -2.65 -7.11
CA SER A 309 0.28 -3.84 -7.04
C SER A 309 -0.20 -4.89 -6.04
N ILE A 310 -1.04 -4.50 -5.08
CA ILE A 310 -1.55 -5.39 -4.01
C ILE A 310 -2.96 -5.89 -4.36
N TYR A 311 -3.83 -5.00 -4.86
CA TYR A 311 -5.25 -5.25 -5.04
C TYR A 311 -5.70 -5.24 -6.49
N GLY A 312 -4.86 -4.85 -7.43
CA GLY A 312 -5.13 -4.80 -8.87
C GLY A 312 -4.20 -5.71 -9.66
N ASP A 313 -4.40 -5.73 -10.96
CA ASP A 313 -3.67 -6.63 -11.87
C ASP A 313 -2.37 -6.04 -12.43
N LYS A 314 -2.08 -4.76 -12.16
CA LYS A 314 -0.96 -4.05 -12.80
C LYS A 314 0.08 -3.58 -11.77
N LYS A 315 1.26 -4.15 -11.84
CA LYS A 315 2.44 -3.70 -11.08
C LYS A 315 3.37 -2.89 -11.97
N ILE A 316 3.54 -1.61 -11.67
CA ILE A 316 4.51 -0.74 -12.35
C ILE A 316 5.76 -0.63 -11.48
N PRO A 317 6.97 -0.85 -12.02
CA PRO A 317 8.21 -0.65 -11.26
C PRO A 317 8.31 0.80 -10.75
N ALA A 318 8.67 0.99 -9.49
CA ALA A 318 8.82 2.31 -8.89
C ALA A 318 9.79 3.22 -9.67
N VAL A 319 10.83 2.60 -10.29
CA VAL A 319 11.79 3.32 -11.14
C VAL A 319 11.12 4.04 -12.31
N ALA A 320 10.04 3.51 -12.87
CA ALA A 320 9.31 4.17 -13.97
C ALA A 320 8.67 5.50 -13.50
N ILE A 321 8.13 5.53 -12.28
CA ILE A 321 7.59 6.74 -11.65
C ILE A 321 8.73 7.75 -11.39
N HIS A 322 9.84 7.28 -10.80
CA HIS A 322 11.00 8.16 -10.57
C HIS A 322 11.55 8.76 -11.87
N CYS A 323 11.67 7.96 -12.94
CA CYS A 323 12.12 8.41 -14.25
C CYS A 323 11.14 9.41 -14.90
N TYR A 324 9.81 9.23 -14.67
CA TYR A 324 8.85 10.21 -15.13
C TYR A 324 9.11 11.59 -14.50
N TYR A 325 9.13 11.69 -13.16
CA TYR A 325 9.30 12.96 -12.46
C TYR A 325 10.66 13.60 -12.75
N LYS A 326 11.71 12.82 -12.99
CA LYS A 326 13.04 13.33 -13.37
C LYS A 326 13.07 13.96 -14.77
N ALA A 327 12.25 13.43 -15.70
CA ALA A 327 12.27 13.82 -17.12
C ALA A 327 10.97 14.53 -17.54
N PHE A 328 10.17 14.97 -16.58
CA PHE A 328 8.94 15.70 -16.85
C PHE A 328 9.25 17.14 -17.26
N GLU A 329 8.72 17.54 -18.41
CA GLU A 329 8.71 18.90 -18.95
C GLU A 329 7.25 19.36 -19.04
N PRO A 330 6.85 20.43 -18.30
CA PRO A 330 5.50 20.97 -18.39
C PRO A 330 5.13 21.33 -19.83
N PRO A 331 3.93 21.01 -20.32
CA PRO A 331 3.50 21.45 -21.63
C PRO A 331 3.31 22.97 -21.67
N THR A 332 3.61 23.57 -22.82
CA THR A 332 3.46 25.01 -23.05
C THR A 332 2.65 25.27 -24.32
N MET A 333 2.01 26.42 -24.41
CA MET A 333 1.23 26.82 -25.59
C MET A 333 2.11 26.94 -26.85
N ASP A 334 3.40 27.26 -26.68
CA ASP A 334 4.36 27.34 -27.77
C ASP A 334 4.63 26.02 -28.49
N GLU A 335 4.29 24.89 -27.88
CA GLU A 335 4.32 23.58 -28.54
C GLU A 335 3.26 23.46 -29.65
N GLY A 336 2.20 24.29 -29.63
CA GLY A 336 1.13 24.32 -30.62
C GLY A 336 -0.20 23.74 -30.13
N PHE A 337 -0.41 23.67 -28.83
CA PHE A 337 -1.70 23.33 -28.23
C PHE A 337 -2.72 24.46 -28.46
N SER A 338 -3.99 24.08 -28.68
CA SER A 338 -5.13 25.01 -28.65
C SER A 338 -5.61 25.31 -27.23
N GLU A 339 -5.35 24.38 -26.30
CA GLU A 339 -5.75 24.49 -24.89
C GLU A 339 -4.85 23.58 -24.02
N ILE A 340 -4.50 24.05 -22.83
CA ILE A 340 -3.87 23.23 -21.77
C ILE A 340 -4.72 23.34 -20.52
N SER A 341 -5.22 22.23 -20.04
CA SER A 341 -5.99 22.14 -18.80
C SER A 341 -5.30 21.24 -17.77
N TYR A 342 -5.62 21.45 -16.51
CA TYR A 342 -5.03 20.71 -15.40
C TYR A 342 -6.14 20.02 -14.62
N ARG A 343 -5.99 18.71 -14.39
CA ARG A 343 -6.93 17.94 -13.59
C ARG A 343 -6.25 17.37 -12.35
N PRO A 344 -6.76 17.68 -11.15
CA PRO A 344 -6.28 17.06 -9.92
C PRO A 344 -6.57 15.55 -9.95
N PHE A 345 -5.78 14.80 -9.17
CA PHE A 345 -6.09 13.39 -8.94
C PHE A 345 -7.36 13.28 -8.09
N GLU A 346 -8.32 12.52 -8.57
CA GLU A 346 -9.61 12.33 -7.91
C GLU A 346 -9.95 10.84 -7.79
N ILE A 347 -10.60 10.49 -6.68
CA ILE A 347 -11.16 9.16 -6.47
C ILE A 347 -12.64 9.20 -6.87
N ASN A 348 -12.98 8.49 -7.95
CA ASN A 348 -14.39 8.35 -8.35
C ASN A 348 -15.11 7.38 -7.42
N ARG A 349 -15.75 7.93 -6.38
CA ARG A 349 -16.46 7.16 -5.37
C ARG A 349 -17.67 6.42 -5.93
N ASP A 350 -18.33 6.97 -6.93
CA ASP A 350 -19.55 6.37 -7.51
C ASP A 350 -19.26 5.07 -8.25
N GLN A 351 -17.98 4.83 -8.59
CA GLN A 351 -17.52 3.66 -9.30
C GLN A 351 -16.68 2.69 -8.45
N MET A 352 -16.57 2.96 -7.15
CA MET A 352 -15.78 2.16 -6.21
C MET A 352 -16.64 1.67 -5.06
N ASP A 353 -16.45 0.41 -4.67
CA ASP A 353 -17.04 -0.12 -3.44
C ASP A 353 -16.38 0.46 -2.19
N ALA A 354 -17.07 0.39 -1.06
CA ALA A 354 -16.61 0.95 0.20
C ALA A 354 -15.27 0.36 0.66
N GLN A 355 -15.00 -0.92 0.36
CA GLN A 355 -13.75 -1.59 0.71
C GLN A 355 -12.57 -1.03 -0.12
N THR A 356 -12.77 -0.79 -1.41
CA THR A 356 -11.78 -0.15 -2.29
C THR A 356 -11.44 1.25 -1.79
N ILE A 357 -12.44 2.07 -1.45
CA ILE A 357 -12.24 3.41 -0.90
C ILE A 357 -11.44 3.34 0.41
N LYS A 358 -11.83 2.45 1.33
CA LYS A 358 -11.12 2.24 2.59
C LYS A 358 -9.66 1.85 2.38
N ARG A 359 -9.38 0.94 1.44
CA ARG A 359 -8.01 0.47 1.12
C ARG A 359 -7.14 1.55 0.52
N ILE A 360 -7.69 2.38 -0.38
CA ILE A 360 -6.97 3.53 -0.96
C ILE A 360 -6.66 4.57 0.12
N GLY A 361 -7.58 4.80 1.06
CA GLY A 361 -7.40 5.72 2.18
C GLY A 361 -6.60 5.15 3.35
N SER A 362 -6.00 3.98 3.21
CA SER A 362 -5.17 3.35 4.26
C SER A 362 -3.68 3.42 3.89
N PHE A 363 -2.79 3.45 4.88
CA PHE A 363 -1.36 3.26 4.66
C PHE A 363 -1.08 1.87 4.07
N LEU A 364 -0.15 1.77 3.09
CA LEU A 364 0.15 0.55 2.32
C LEU A 364 1.60 0.09 2.44
#